data_eb51c79fdd4023eca40b60688613fbb0
#
_entry.id   eb51c79fdd4023eca40b60688613fbb0
#
_cell.length_a   1.000
_cell.length_b   1.000
_cell.length_c   1.000
_cell.angle_alpha   90.00
_cell.angle_beta   90.00
_cell.angle_gamma   90.00
#
_symmetry.space_group_name_H-M   'P 1'
#
loop_
_entity.id
_entity.type
_entity.pdbx_description
1 polymer ?
#
loop_
_entity_poly.entity_id
_entity_poly.type
_entity_poly.pdbx_seq_one_letter_code
_entity_poly.pdbx_strand_id
1 'polypeptide(L)'
;MSTPPFAHLHCHSHYSLLDGASSIDRLVTRTAELGMTALAITDHGNLHGALEFYGKARAAGINPIIGYEAYIAPGSRFQKDAGSQKDSSYHLTLLARDRIGFANLLQLATKAYLEGFYFKPRIDRELLQEFGEGLICLSGCLSSEFSRALIGSSREQHESLAQAREVAGWFQSTFGDRYFIEIQDNGLDLQRQITSVALELSAEMGVPPVATCDCHYVNREDAEAQDILLCVNTGRFRNDATRMKMDSAEFYLKSPAEMHAAFTGLDRSVVTAAVARSQAIADAVSIELDLGKRHFPGFDVPGGLTPSAELRRLCLEGLHERYASVAKRWADGVPPASGGSGPLRADVIERLDRELGVIDTLGFASYFLIVWDFVRHAR
;
A
#
# COMPACT_ATOMS: atom_id res chain seq x y z
N MET A 1 25.52 27.22 5.94
CA MET A 1 25.30 25.86 6.44
C MET A 1 24.56 25.10 5.37
N SER A 2 24.95 23.88 5.04
CA SER A 2 24.21 23.06 4.06
C SER A 2 22.81 22.75 4.62
N THR A 3 21.80 22.82 3.75
CA THR A 3 20.43 22.40 4.13
C THR A 3 20.45 20.93 4.56
N PRO A 4 19.84 20.56 5.70
CA PRO A 4 19.79 19.16 6.13
C PRO A 4 19.07 18.31 5.09
N PRO A 5 19.46 17.05 4.91
CA PRO A 5 18.76 16.12 4.03
C PRO A 5 17.31 15.91 4.52
N PHE A 6 16.41 15.64 3.58
CA PHE A 6 14.98 15.47 3.83
C PHE A 6 14.41 14.40 2.88
N ALA A 7 13.44 13.64 3.37
CA ALA A 7 12.64 12.74 2.56
C ALA A 7 11.15 12.99 2.83
N HIS A 8 10.33 13.03 1.78
CA HIS A 8 8.88 13.08 1.92
C HIS A 8 8.36 11.74 2.42
N LEU A 9 7.76 11.73 3.61
CA LEU A 9 7.19 10.54 4.26
C LEU A 9 5.66 10.47 4.20
N HIS A 10 4.99 11.55 3.77
CA HIS A 10 3.56 11.65 3.57
C HIS A 10 3.32 12.31 2.21
N CYS A 11 2.93 11.50 1.22
CA CYS A 11 2.81 11.93 -0.16
C CYS A 11 1.82 11.06 -0.92
N HIS A 12 0.90 11.70 -1.67
CA HIS A 12 -0.16 11.07 -2.43
C HIS A 12 0.17 11.03 -3.91
N SER A 13 -0.05 9.85 -4.50
CA SER A 13 -0.02 9.66 -5.94
C SER A 13 -1.42 9.76 -6.54
N HIS A 14 -1.54 9.59 -7.86
CA HIS A 14 -2.82 9.48 -8.54
C HIS A 14 -3.65 8.24 -8.13
N TYR A 15 -3.08 7.33 -7.33
CA TYR A 15 -3.80 6.22 -6.70
C TYR A 15 -4.57 6.64 -5.43
N SER A 16 -4.33 7.85 -4.90
CA SER A 16 -5.29 8.55 -4.03
C SER A 16 -6.40 9.12 -4.91
N LEU A 17 -7.32 8.25 -5.36
CA LEU A 17 -8.25 8.49 -6.44
C LEU A 17 -9.07 9.77 -6.23
N LEU A 18 -9.06 10.64 -7.26
CA LEU A 18 -9.76 11.92 -7.29
C LEU A 18 -9.32 12.93 -6.19
N ASP A 19 -8.09 12.77 -5.68
CA ASP A 19 -7.50 13.64 -4.67
C ASP A 19 -6.03 13.94 -4.98
N GLY A 20 -5.20 12.91 -5.18
CA GLY A 20 -3.81 13.07 -5.59
C GLY A 20 -3.67 13.36 -7.09
N ALA A 21 -3.02 14.47 -7.44
CA ALA A 21 -2.77 14.89 -8.83
C ALA A 21 -1.35 14.54 -9.34
N SER A 22 -0.63 13.66 -8.64
CA SER A 22 0.75 13.30 -8.94
C SER A 22 0.86 11.93 -9.59
N SER A 23 1.34 11.82 -10.84
CA SER A 23 1.76 10.51 -11.35
C SER A 23 3.05 10.05 -10.67
N ILE A 24 3.21 8.74 -10.52
CA ILE A 24 4.41 8.16 -9.89
C ILE A 24 5.68 8.57 -10.65
N ASP A 25 5.64 8.62 -11.99
CA ASP A 25 6.79 9.07 -12.80
C ASP A 25 7.21 10.49 -12.45
N ARG A 26 6.25 11.42 -12.36
CA ARG A 26 6.54 12.82 -12.02
C ARG A 26 7.07 12.95 -10.60
N LEU A 27 6.53 12.22 -9.63
CA LEU A 27 7.00 12.19 -8.25
C LEU A 27 8.45 11.72 -8.16
N VAL A 28 8.77 10.58 -8.78
CA VAL A 28 10.12 10.00 -8.78
C VAL A 28 11.12 10.93 -9.49
N THR A 29 10.75 11.44 -10.66
CA THR A 29 11.60 12.38 -11.43
C THR A 29 11.89 13.64 -10.61
N ARG A 30 10.86 14.25 -10.03
CA ARG A 30 11.02 15.47 -9.24
C ARG A 30 11.84 15.26 -7.98
N THR A 31 11.68 14.11 -7.31
CA THR A 31 12.48 13.71 -6.16
C THR A 31 13.96 13.66 -6.49
N ALA A 32 14.32 13.06 -7.64
CA ALA A 32 15.69 12.98 -8.12
C ALA A 32 16.24 14.37 -8.48
N GLU A 33 15.46 15.22 -9.19
CA GLU A 33 15.84 16.60 -9.53
C GLU A 33 16.15 17.46 -8.30
N LEU A 34 15.39 17.26 -7.21
CA LEU A 34 15.59 17.95 -5.94
C LEU A 34 16.76 17.39 -5.11
N GLY A 35 17.44 16.35 -5.61
CA GLY A 35 18.58 15.71 -4.93
C GLY A 35 18.19 14.88 -3.70
N MET A 36 16.91 14.51 -3.55
CA MET A 36 16.47 13.63 -2.46
C MET A 36 16.75 12.17 -2.82
N THR A 37 17.12 11.39 -1.81
CA THR A 37 17.54 9.98 -1.96
C THR A 37 16.44 8.98 -1.63
N ALA A 38 15.33 9.43 -1.07
CA ALA A 38 14.18 8.61 -0.69
C ALA A 38 12.86 9.37 -0.89
N LEU A 39 11.80 8.60 -1.09
CA LEU A 39 10.43 9.12 -1.20
C LEU A 39 9.48 8.06 -0.64
N ALA A 40 8.44 8.48 0.08
CA ALA A 40 7.30 7.63 0.40
C ALA A 40 6.12 7.91 -0.54
N ILE A 41 5.29 6.88 -0.77
CA ILE A 41 3.89 7.07 -1.16
C ILE A 41 2.99 6.55 -0.04
N THR A 42 1.97 7.32 0.31
CA THR A 42 1.04 7.04 1.40
C THR A 42 -0.39 7.29 0.93
N ASP A 43 -0.79 6.61 -0.13
CA ASP A 43 -2.10 6.81 -0.75
C ASP A 43 -3.25 6.50 0.21
N HIS A 44 -4.35 7.23 0.07
CA HIS A 44 -5.54 7.11 0.91
C HIS A 44 -6.17 5.72 0.82
N GLY A 45 -6.12 4.98 1.91
CA GLY A 45 -6.85 3.73 2.09
C GLY A 45 -6.46 2.59 1.15
N ASN A 46 -5.33 2.68 0.43
CA ASN A 46 -4.92 1.64 -0.51
C ASN A 46 -3.40 1.56 -0.72
N LEU A 47 -2.97 0.47 -1.37
CA LEU A 47 -1.59 0.19 -1.77
C LEU A 47 -1.47 -0.06 -3.28
N HIS A 48 -2.39 0.49 -4.08
CA HIS A 48 -2.49 0.17 -5.51
C HIS A 48 -1.25 0.58 -6.30
N GLY A 49 -0.61 1.69 -5.93
CA GLY A 49 0.61 2.19 -6.56
C GLY A 49 1.92 1.55 -6.09
N ALA A 50 1.89 0.69 -5.06
CA ALA A 50 3.09 0.24 -4.36
C ALA A 50 4.14 -0.43 -5.27
N LEU A 51 3.73 -1.36 -6.13
CA LEU A 51 4.66 -2.09 -7.00
C LEU A 51 5.19 -1.22 -8.15
N GLU A 52 4.35 -0.38 -8.74
CA GLU A 52 4.76 0.57 -9.77
C GLU A 52 5.78 1.56 -9.19
N PHE A 53 5.47 2.13 -8.04
CA PHE A 53 6.35 3.05 -7.34
C PHE A 53 7.70 2.41 -6.99
N TYR A 54 7.67 1.21 -6.39
CA TYR A 54 8.87 0.46 -6.03
C TYR A 54 9.81 0.29 -7.23
N GLY A 55 9.27 -0.19 -8.36
CA GLY A 55 10.06 -0.43 -9.56
C GLY A 55 10.68 0.85 -10.13
N LYS A 56 9.88 1.92 -10.23
CA LYS A 56 10.33 3.21 -10.78
C LYS A 56 11.32 3.94 -9.88
N ALA A 57 11.09 3.96 -8.56
CA ALA A 57 11.99 4.59 -7.61
C ALA A 57 13.34 3.86 -7.55
N ARG A 58 13.36 2.53 -7.51
CA ARG A 58 14.59 1.73 -7.58
C ARG A 58 15.37 1.97 -8.87
N ALA A 59 14.69 2.04 -10.01
CA ALA A 59 15.33 2.34 -11.29
C ALA A 59 15.95 3.74 -11.34
N ALA A 60 15.39 4.71 -10.61
CA ALA A 60 15.92 6.06 -10.46
C ALA A 60 16.98 6.21 -9.35
N GLY A 61 17.34 5.15 -8.63
CA GLY A 61 18.28 5.18 -7.51
C GLY A 61 17.71 5.81 -6.23
N ILE A 62 16.38 5.91 -6.13
CA ILE A 62 15.66 6.45 -4.97
C ILE A 62 15.22 5.26 -4.08
N ASN A 63 15.42 5.38 -2.76
CA ASN A 63 14.90 4.41 -1.80
C ASN A 63 13.37 4.51 -1.70
N PRO A 64 12.60 3.50 -2.16
CA PRO A 64 11.15 3.52 -2.11
C PRO A 64 10.64 3.18 -0.70
N ILE A 65 9.88 4.08 -0.11
CA ILE A 65 9.18 3.86 1.16
C ILE A 65 7.71 3.59 0.84
N ILE A 66 7.29 2.34 1.03
CA ILE A 66 5.88 1.98 0.82
C ILE A 66 5.12 2.30 2.10
N GLY A 67 4.14 3.16 1.98
CA GLY A 67 3.29 3.59 3.06
C GLY A 67 1.80 3.49 2.72
N TYR A 68 0.99 3.88 3.67
CA TYR A 68 -0.45 3.77 3.64
C TYR A 68 -1.06 4.83 4.55
N GLU A 69 -1.78 5.81 3.99
CA GLU A 69 -2.59 6.67 4.83
C GLU A 69 -3.91 5.95 5.13
N ALA A 70 -3.91 5.27 6.27
CA ALA A 70 -5.03 4.45 6.71
C ALA A 70 -6.19 5.32 7.21
N TYR A 71 -7.40 4.88 6.92
CA TYR A 71 -8.59 5.34 7.63
C TYR A 71 -8.77 4.51 8.89
N ILE A 72 -8.82 5.14 10.07
CA ILE A 72 -9.04 4.47 11.35
C ILE A 72 -10.46 4.74 11.83
N ALA A 73 -11.21 3.69 12.17
CA ALA A 73 -12.50 3.81 12.83
C ALA A 73 -12.34 4.40 14.24
N PRO A 74 -13.22 5.30 14.68
CA PRO A 74 -13.20 5.85 16.05
C PRO A 74 -13.32 4.81 17.16
N GLY A 75 -13.88 3.64 16.82
CA GLY A 75 -14.00 2.48 17.68
C GLY A 75 -13.65 1.20 16.92
N SER A 76 -14.53 0.22 16.88
CA SER A 76 -14.34 -0.99 16.10
C SER A 76 -14.65 -0.74 14.61
N ARG A 77 -13.84 -1.35 13.72
CA ARG A 77 -14.07 -1.35 12.26
C ARG A 77 -15.43 -1.93 11.84
N PHE A 78 -16.03 -2.73 12.71
CA PHE A 78 -17.36 -3.33 12.47
C PHE A 78 -18.52 -2.38 12.79
N GLN A 79 -18.28 -1.29 13.52
CA GLN A 79 -19.30 -0.27 13.79
C GLN A 79 -19.58 0.57 12.53
N LYS A 80 -20.84 0.64 12.11
CA LYS A 80 -21.27 1.30 10.86
C LYS A 80 -22.44 2.25 11.12
N ASP A 81 -22.37 3.01 12.20
CA ASP A 81 -23.42 3.90 12.72
C ASP A 81 -23.03 5.39 12.81
N ALA A 82 -21.89 5.78 12.24
CA ALA A 82 -21.48 7.18 12.19
C ALA A 82 -22.47 8.03 11.38
N GLY A 83 -22.83 9.21 11.91
CA GLY A 83 -23.80 10.11 11.28
C GLY A 83 -23.34 10.74 9.97
N SER A 84 -22.02 10.79 9.73
CA SER A 84 -21.44 11.33 8.50
C SER A 84 -20.13 10.62 8.11
N GLN A 85 -19.72 10.78 6.84
CA GLN A 85 -18.42 10.31 6.38
C GLN A 85 -17.26 10.91 7.19
N LYS A 86 -17.36 12.21 7.57
CA LYS A 86 -16.34 12.91 8.34
C LYS A 86 -16.13 12.30 9.73
N ASP A 87 -17.18 11.79 10.34
CA ASP A 87 -17.15 11.21 11.68
C ASP A 87 -16.89 9.72 11.68
N SER A 88 -16.84 9.10 10.51
CA SER A 88 -16.66 7.65 10.34
C SER A 88 -15.22 7.18 10.49
N SER A 89 -14.22 8.08 10.33
CA SER A 89 -12.81 7.70 10.37
C SER A 89 -11.89 8.89 10.62
N TYR A 90 -10.70 8.57 11.13
CA TYR A 90 -9.52 9.43 11.21
C TYR A 90 -8.47 8.97 10.20
N HIS A 91 -7.46 9.81 9.95
CA HIS A 91 -6.30 9.46 9.14
C HIS A 91 -5.11 9.05 10.02
N LEU A 92 -4.30 8.12 9.54
CA LEU A 92 -3.06 7.71 10.18
C LEU A 92 -2.04 7.33 9.12
N THR A 93 -0.82 7.87 9.21
CA THR A 93 0.25 7.57 8.27
C THR A 93 1.08 6.38 8.76
N LEU A 94 1.08 5.31 8.00
CA LEU A 94 1.85 4.09 8.27
C LEU A 94 2.88 3.86 7.17
N LEU A 95 4.12 3.53 7.56
CA LEU A 95 5.20 3.22 6.62
C LEU A 95 5.75 1.82 6.92
N ALA A 96 5.96 1.01 5.90
CA ALA A 96 6.67 -0.24 6.06
C ALA A 96 8.16 0.03 6.23
N ARG A 97 8.74 -0.41 7.35
CA ARG A 97 10.18 -0.33 7.61
C ARG A 97 10.95 -1.42 6.88
N ASP A 98 10.35 -2.58 6.76
CA ASP A 98 10.96 -3.79 6.25
C ASP A 98 9.91 -4.69 5.57
N ARG A 99 10.30 -5.89 5.18
CA ARG A 99 9.43 -6.85 4.51
C ARG A 99 8.25 -7.32 5.39
N ILE A 100 8.46 -7.41 6.72
CA ILE A 100 7.39 -7.78 7.66
C ILE A 100 6.37 -6.65 7.68
N GLY A 101 6.82 -5.41 7.82
CA GLY A 101 5.94 -4.23 7.76
C GLY A 101 5.16 -4.15 6.45
N PHE A 102 5.79 -4.44 5.30
CA PHE A 102 5.08 -4.46 4.02
C PHE A 102 4.01 -5.55 3.97
N ALA A 103 4.30 -6.76 4.46
CA ALA A 103 3.29 -7.82 4.55
C ALA A 103 2.14 -7.42 5.48
N ASN A 104 2.42 -6.75 6.60
CA ASN A 104 1.42 -6.25 7.52
C ASN A 104 0.58 -5.12 6.93
N LEU A 105 1.15 -4.20 6.13
CA LEU A 105 0.36 -3.22 5.37
C LEU A 105 -0.64 -3.89 4.42
N LEU A 106 -0.25 -4.96 3.74
CA LEU A 106 -1.15 -5.73 2.88
C LEU A 106 -2.31 -6.34 3.67
N GLN A 107 -2.04 -6.88 4.88
CA GLN A 107 -3.10 -7.40 5.76
C GLN A 107 -4.04 -6.29 6.22
N LEU A 108 -3.50 -5.17 6.69
CA LEU A 108 -4.29 -4.01 7.12
C LEU A 108 -5.19 -3.50 5.99
N ALA A 109 -4.63 -3.26 4.79
CA ALA A 109 -5.40 -2.81 3.65
C ALA A 109 -6.48 -3.82 3.24
N THR A 110 -6.17 -5.12 3.21
CA THR A 110 -7.14 -6.18 2.88
C THR A 110 -8.30 -6.21 3.87
N LYS A 111 -7.99 -6.24 5.18
CA LYS A 111 -9.02 -6.27 6.23
C LYS A 111 -9.84 -4.98 6.27
N ALA A 112 -9.26 -3.84 5.96
CA ALA A 112 -9.99 -2.58 5.83
C ALA A 112 -11.11 -2.66 4.79
N TYR A 113 -10.84 -3.28 3.64
CA TYR A 113 -11.85 -3.46 2.58
C TYR A 113 -12.86 -4.56 2.90
N LEU A 114 -12.40 -5.70 3.41
CA LEU A 114 -13.26 -6.87 3.63
C LEU A 114 -14.15 -6.75 4.89
N GLU A 115 -13.63 -6.14 5.94
CA GLU A 115 -14.28 -6.10 7.25
C GLU A 115 -14.74 -4.68 7.61
N GLY A 116 -13.89 -3.68 7.38
CA GLY A 116 -14.05 -2.33 7.89
C GLY A 116 -14.70 -1.31 6.95
N PHE A 117 -15.12 -1.71 5.76
CA PHE A 117 -15.65 -0.77 4.77
C PHE A 117 -16.97 -0.14 5.25
N TYR A 118 -16.90 1.18 5.47
CA TYR A 118 -18.06 2.04 5.77
C TYR A 118 -17.71 3.48 5.39
N PHE A 119 -18.26 3.99 4.28
CA PHE A 119 -17.83 5.15 3.51
C PHE A 119 -16.40 5.01 2.96
N LYS A 120 -15.45 4.58 3.79
CA LYS A 120 -14.03 4.35 3.48
C LYS A 120 -13.59 2.98 4.01
N PRO A 121 -12.52 2.39 3.46
CA PRO A 121 -11.93 1.17 4.01
C PRO A 121 -11.19 1.51 5.32
N ARG A 122 -11.70 1.04 6.46
CA ARG A 122 -11.22 1.42 7.79
C ARG A 122 -10.54 0.25 8.49
N ILE A 123 -9.42 0.54 9.11
CA ILE A 123 -8.81 -0.30 10.14
C ILE A 123 -9.24 0.19 11.53
N ASP A 124 -8.81 -0.50 12.57
CA ASP A 124 -8.99 -0.09 13.97
C ASP A 124 -7.76 -0.43 14.81
N ARG A 125 -7.82 -0.09 16.10
CA ARG A 125 -6.71 -0.30 17.03
C ARG A 125 -6.40 -1.79 17.25
N GLU A 126 -7.39 -2.67 17.15
CA GLU A 126 -7.20 -4.13 17.24
C GLU A 126 -6.29 -4.64 16.11
N LEU A 127 -6.56 -4.23 14.86
CA LEU A 127 -5.71 -4.59 13.73
C LEU A 127 -4.31 -4.00 13.83
N LEU A 128 -4.17 -2.79 14.37
CA LEU A 128 -2.85 -2.19 14.57
C LEU A 128 -2.02 -2.92 15.63
N GLN A 129 -2.64 -3.48 16.66
CA GLN A 129 -1.96 -4.34 17.64
C GLN A 129 -1.54 -5.67 17.03
N GLU A 130 -2.36 -6.25 16.15
CA GLU A 130 -2.07 -7.53 15.49
C GLU A 130 -0.99 -7.38 14.39
N PHE A 131 -1.06 -6.32 13.57
CA PHE A 131 -0.24 -6.13 12.37
C PHE A 131 0.69 -4.91 12.45
N GLY A 132 1.01 -4.42 13.65
CA GLY A 132 1.89 -3.25 13.82
C GLY A 132 3.39 -3.55 13.75
N GLU A 133 3.82 -4.82 13.72
CA GLU A 133 5.22 -5.19 13.61
C GLU A 133 5.81 -4.75 12.26
N GLY A 134 7.05 -4.23 12.28
CA GLY A 134 7.73 -3.75 11.08
C GLY A 134 7.14 -2.45 10.49
N LEU A 135 6.16 -1.82 11.16
CA LEU A 135 5.60 -0.54 10.75
C LEU A 135 6.17 0.61 11.55
N ILE A 136 6.35 1.74 10.87
CA ILE A 136 6.58 3.06 11.45
C ILE A 136 5.23 3.80 11.38
N CYS A 137 4.85 4.46 12.47
CA CYS A 137 3.59 5.16 12.61
C CYS A 137 3.85 6.67 12.83
N LEU A 138 3.27 7.51 11.97
CA LEU A 138 3.24 8.95 12.16
C LEU A 138 1.84 9.35 12.61
N SER A 139 1.72 10.36 13.46
CA SER A 139 0.42 10.75 14.06
C SER A 139 -0.62 11.26 13.06
N GLY A 140 -0.23 11.52 11.82
CA GLY A 140 -1.10 11.91 10.71
C GLY A 140 -1.36 13.42 10.60
N CYS A 141 -2.12 13.81 9.57
CA CYS A 141 -2.45 15.20 9.23
C CYS A 141 -3.56 15.79 10.12
N LEU A 142 -4.14 16.94 9.74
CA LEU A 142 -5.28 17.57 10.45
C LEU A 142 -6.50 16.65 10.63
N SER A 143 -6.65 15.65 9.79
CA SER A 143 -7.74 14.66 9.86
C SER A 143 -7.46 13.51 10.81
N SER A 144 -6.29 13.47 11.44
CA SER A 144 -5.92 12.39 12.38
C SER A 144 -6.65 12.49 13.70
N GLU A 145 -6.74 11.37 14.43
CA GLU A 145 -7.31 11.32 15.77
C GLU A 145 -6.58 12.26 16.74
N PHE A 146 -5.23 12.29 16.67
CA PHE A 146 -4.39 13.15 17.48
C PHE A 146 -4.65 14.64 17.21
N SER A 147 -4.65 15.06 15.95
CA SER A 147 -4.88 16.46 15.58
C SER A 147 -6.31 16.90 15.91
N ARG A 148 -7.31 16.05 15.69
CA ARG A 148 -8.71 16.37 16.05
C ARG A 148 -8.90 16.49 17.56
N ALA A 149 -8.18 15.70 18.35
CA ALA A 149 -8.19 15.84 19.80
C ALA A 149 -7.62 17.22 20.23
N LEU A 150 -6.58 17.72 19.57
CA LEU A 150 -6.00 19.04 19.83
C LEU A 150 -6.91 20.20 19.39
N ILE A 151 -7.58 20.06 18.23
CA ILE A 151 -8.47 21.10 17.70
C ILE A 151 -9.66 21.32 18.63
N GLY A 152 -10.15 20.27 19.28
CA GLY A 152 -11.28 20.29 20.20
C GLY A 152 -12.60 20.71 19.56
N SER A 153 -13.70 20.16 20.03
CA SER A 153 -15.02 20.72 19.78
C SER A 153 -15.46 21.43 21.08
N SER A 154 -15.41 22.73 21.16
CA SER A 154 -16.01 23.54 22.24
C SER A 154 -15.77 23.10 23.71
N ARG A 155 -14.83 22.21 23.98
CA ARG A 155 -14.43 21.78 25.32
C ARG A 155 -13.29 22.64 25.84
N GLU A 156 -13.16 22.67 27.15
CA GLU A 156 -12.03 23.35 27.77
C GLU A 156 -10.70 22.83 27.24
N GLN A 157 -9.71 23.71 27.04
CA GLN A 157 -8.38 23.38 26.48
C GLN A 157 -7.70 22.23 27.21
N HIS A 158 -7.91 22.08 28.52
CA HIS A 158 -7.37 21.01 29.35
C HIS A 158 -7.90 19.61 28.96
N GLU A 159 -9.19 19.49 28.59
CA GLU A 159 -9.80 18.24 28.18
C GLU A 159 -9.25 17.81 26.81
N SER A 160 -9.07 18.74 25.88
CA SER A 160 -8.47 18.49 24.57
C SER A 160 -7.03 17.99 24.65
N LEU A 161 -6.21 18.57 25.53
CA LEU A 161 -4.84 18.14 25.78
C LEU A 161 -4.78 16.75 26.43
N ALA A 162 -5.65 16.47 27.40
CA ALA A 162 -5.72 15.15 28.03
C ALA A 162 -6.09 14.05 27.01
N GLN A 163 -7.05 14.34 26.14
CA GLN A 163 -7.44 13.41 25.07
C GLN A 163 -6.32 13.18 24.06
N ALA A 164 -5.64 14.24 23.60
CA ALA A 164 -4.50 14.12 22.69
C ALA A 164 -3.35 13.31 23.30
N ARG A 165 -3.09 13.49 24.61
CA ARG A 165 -2.09 12.71 25.37
C ARG A 165 -2.48 11.24 25.45
N GLU A 166 -3.75 10.92 25.69
CA GLU A 166 -4.26 9.55 25.72
C GLU A 166 -4.09 8.87 24.35
N VAL A 167 -4.49 9.56 23.28
CA VAL A 167 -4.33 9.08 21.91
C VAL A 167 -2.87 8.80 21.59
N ALA A 168 -1.98 9.79 21.80
CA ALA A 168 -0.55 9.62 21.54
C ALA A 168 0.08 8.53 22.41
N GLY A 169 -0.32 8.41 23.68
CA GLY A 169 0.12 7.38 24.61
C GLY A 169 -0.25 5.98 24.15
N TRP A 170 -1.44 5.80 23.59
CA TRP A 170 -1.83 4.52 23.01
C TRP A 170 -0.93 4.12 21.83
N PHE A 171 -0.70 5.05 20.88
CA PHE A 171 0.18 4.79 19.74
C PHE A 171 1.64 4.55 20.18
N GLN A 172 2.14 5.33 21.14
CA GLN A 172 3.47 5.14 21.72
C GLN A 172 3.60 3.74 22.37
N SER A 173 2.59 3.29 23.10
CA SER A 173 2.60 1.95 23.72
C SER A 173 2.58 0.82 22.69
N THR A 174 1.96 1.03 21.54
CA THR A 174 1.82 0.04 20.46
C THR A 174 3.05 -0.01 19.56
N PHE A 175 3.63 1.13 19.20
CA PHE A 175 4.72 1.23 18.22
C PHE A 175 6.10 1.50 18.86
N GLY A 176 6.15 1.92 20.13
CA GLY A 176 7.40 2.22 20.83
C GLY A 176 8.18 3.35 20.15
N ASP A 177 9.45 3.12 19.86
CA ASP A 177 10.38 4.04 19.19
C ASP A 177 10.05 4.27 17.70
N ARG A 178 9.09 3.55 17.16
CA ARG A 178 8.60 3.67 15.78
C ARG A 178 7.38 4.60 15.66
N TYR A 179 6.95 5.24 16.74
CA TYR A 179 5.91 6.26 16.72
C TYR A 179 6.50 7.66 16.75
N PHE A 180 5.97 8.55 15.89
CA PHE A 180 6.42 9.93 15.73
C PHE A 180 5.24 10.90 15.69
N ILE A 181 5.38 12.06 16.33
CA ILE A 181 4.43 13.16 16.17
C ILE A 181 4.69 13.83 14.82
N GLU A 182 3.75 13.74 13.92
CA GLU A 182 3.81 14.36 12.60
C GLU A 182 3.46 15.84 12.71
N ILE A 183 4.32 16.72 12.17
CA ILE A 183 4.09 18.16 12.10
C ILE A 183 4.12 18.62 10.66
N GLN A 184 3.20 19.52 10.31
CA GLN A 184 3.01 20.05 8.97
C GLN A 184 2.83 21.57 8.99
N ASP A 185 3.36 22.28 8.00
CA ASP A 185 3.00 23.67 7.71
C ASP A 185 2.80 23.85 6.20
N ASN A 186 1.56 23.74 5.76
CA ASN A 186 1.13 23.97 4.39
C ASN A 186 0.43 25.34 4.26
N GLY A 187 0.79 26.29 5.09
CA GLY A 187 0.22 27.64 5.08
C GLY A 187 -1.16 27.75 5.72
N LEU A 188 -1.62 26.74 6.46
CA LEU A 188 -2.91 26.74 7.14
C LEU A 188 -2.74 27.21 8.59
N ASP A 189 -3.50 28.24 9.00
CA ASP A 189 -3.42 28.78 10.37
C ASP A 189 -3.73 27.71 11.43
N LEU A 190 -4.65 26.80 11.14
CA LEU A 190 -4.99 25.70 12.05
C LEU A 190 -3.82 24.74 12.26
N GLN A 191 -3.04 24.42 11.21
CA GLN A 191 -1.83 23.61 11.36
C GLN A 191 -0.82 24.28 12.29
N ARG A 192 -0.59 25.59 12.13
CA ARG A 192 0.34 26.35 12.97
C ARG A 192 -0.09 26.37 14.43
N GLN A 193 -1.39 26.57 14.68
CA GLN A 193 -1.95 26.56 16.04
C GLN A 193 -1.71 25.21 16.74
N ILE A 194 -2.03 24.09 16.08
CA ILE A 194 -1.87 22.77 16.70
C ILE A 194 -0.42 22.33 16.77
N THR A 195 0.44 22.76 15.83
CA THR A 195 1.85 22.35 15.81
C THR A 195 2.60 22.78 17.07
N SER A 196 2.36 23.98 17.57
CA SER A 196 2.99 24.44 18.82
C SER A 196 2.63 23.52 19.98
N VAL A 197 1.35 23.19 20.13
CA VAL A 197 0.85 22.32 21.21
C VAL A 197 1.32 20.88 21.01
N ALA A 198 1.36 20.41 19.76
CA ALA A 198 1.87 19.07 19.43
C ALA A 198 3.36 18.93 19.80
N LEU A 199 4.16 19.99 19.60
CA LEU A 199 5.58 20.01 20.00
C LEU A 199 5.76 20.02 21.52
N GLU A 200 4.91 20.72 22.26
CA GLU A 200 4.92 20.67 23.73
C GLU A 200 4.62 19.25 24.24
N LEU A 201 3.56 18.61 23.72
CA LEU A 201 3.23 17.22 24.08
C LEU A 201 4.33 16.24 23.62
N SER A 202 4.91 16.44 22.44
CA SER A 202 6.05 15.67 21.96
C SER A 202 7.22 15.67 22.93
N ALA A 203 7.58 16.86 23.44
CA ALA A 203 8.66 17.02 24.44
C ALA A 203 8.28 16.39 25.79
N GLU A 204 7.06 16.60 26.26
CA GLU A 204 6.55 16.05 27.53
C GLU A 204 6.55 14.50 27.51
N MET A 205 6.10 13.90 26.41
CA MET A 205 5.95 12.44 26.28
C MET A 205 7.23 11.74 25.81
N GLY A 206 8.25 12.50 25.38
CA GLY A 206 9.46 11.96 24.79
C GLY A 206 9.23 11.29 23.43
N VAL A 207 8.15 11.64 22.70
CA VAL A 207 7.86 11.17 21.35
C VAL A 207 8.43 12.15 20.36
N PRO A 208 9.42 11.76 19.52
CA PRO A 208 10.10 12.70 18.64
C PRO A 208 9.17 13.23 17.52
N PRO A 209 9.23 14.54 17.18
CA PRO A 209 8.49 15.09 16.06
C PRO A 209 9.17 14.81 14.73
N VAL A 210 8.39 14.64 13.65
CA VAL A 210 8.86 14.52 12.27
C VAL A 210 8.09 15.49 11.37
N ALA A 211 8.83 16.20 10.50
CA ALA A 211 8.22 17.12 9.54
C ALA A 211 7.80 16.38 8.26
N THR A 212 6.57 16.62 7.81
CA THR A 212 6.03 16.13 6.53
C THR A 212 5.32 17.25 5.77
N CYS A 213 4.90 16.97 4.54
CA CYS A 213 4.20 17.95 3.70
C CYS A 213 2.78 17.53 3.31
N ASP A 214 2.44 16.24 3.38
CA ASP A 214 1.16 15.74 2.86
C ASP A 214 0.94 16.14 1.39
N CYS A 215 1.93 15.78 0.54
CA CYS A 215 1.96 16.23 -0.85
C CYS A 215 0.82 15.62 -1.66
N HIS A 216 0.07 16.46 -2.39
CA HIS A 216 -1.01 16.04 -3.28
C HIS A 216 -0.73 16.34 -4.75
N TYR A 217 0.30 17.13 -5.05
CA TYR A 217 0.75 17.45 -6.41
C TYR A 217 2.26 17.72 -6.44
N VAL A 218 2.84 17.71 -7.66
CA VAL A 218 4.30 17.74 -7.82
C VAL A 218 4.86 19.14 -7.70
N ASN A 219 4.31 20.09 -8.47
CA ASN A 219 4.77 21.48 -8.48
C ASN A 219 3.68 22.39 -7.92
N ARG A 220 4.07 23.54 -7.41
CA ARG A 220 3.14 24.51 -6.80
C ARG A 220 2.02 24.97 -7.75
N GLU A 221 2.33 25.12 -9.03
CA GLU A 221 1.39 25.48 -10.09
C GLU A 221 0.35 24.38 -10.39
N ASP A 222 0.61 23.13 -10.01
CA ASP A 222 -0.34 22.02 -10.18
C ASP A 222 -1.55 22.13 -9.21
N ALA A 223 -1.53 23.06 -8.26
CA ALA A 223 -2.61 23.30 -7.30
C ALA A 223 -3.97 23.56 -7.98
N GLU A 224 -3.98 24.25 -9.12
CA GLU A 224 -5.21 24.51 -9.87
C GLU A 224 -5.79 23.23 -10.49
N ALA A 225 -4.93 22.35 -11.01
CA ALA A 225 -5.36 21.06 -11.56
C ALA A 225 -5.92 20.14 -10.46
N GLN A 226 -5.29 20.12 -9.29
CA GLN A 226 -5.75 19.39 -8.12
C GLN A 226 -7.10 19.92 -7.61
N ASP A 227 -7.31 21.25 -7.60
CA ASP A 227 -8.58 21.87 -7.24
C ASP A 227 -9.73 21.43 -8.17
N ILE A 228 -9.46 21.31 -9.48
CA ILE A 228 -10.42 20.76 -10.45
C ILE A 228 -10.70 19.28 -10.15
N LEU A 229 -9.67 18.50 -9.81
CA LEU A 229 -9.83 17.09 -9.44
C LEU A 229 -10.76 16.92 -8.23
N LEU A 230 -10.63 17.78 -7.21
CA LEU A 230 -11.54 17.81 -6.06
C LEU A 230 -12.98 18.17 -6.45
N CYS A 231 -13.18 19.04 -7.44
CA CYS A 231 -14.52 19.30 -8.00
C CYS A 231 -15.14 18.05 -8.61
N VAL A 232 -14.36 17.27 -9.35
CA VAL A 232 -14.80 15.99 -9.92
C VAL A 232 -15.16 15.00 -8.80
N ASN A 233 -14.27 14.88 -7.78
CA ASN A 233 -14.47 13.99 -6.64
C ASN A 233 -15.78 14.27 -5.89
N THR A 234 -16.06 15.55 -5.65
CA THR A 234 -17.21 15.98 -4.82
C THR A 234 -18.49 16.23 -5.64
N GLY A 235 -18.44 16.13 -6.97
CA GLY A 235 -19.57 16.46 -7.85
C GLY A 235 -19.98 17.94 -7.76
N ARG A 236 -19.03 18.86 -7.51
CA ARG A 236 -19.25 20.29 -7.32
C ARG A 236 -18.61 21.09 -8.46
N PHE A 237 -19.10 22.29 -8.67
CA PHE A 237 -18.50 23.25 -9.58
C PHE A 237 -17.46 24.11 -8.89
N ARG A 238 -16.45 24.57 -9.63
CA ARG A 238 -15.38 25.43 -9.09
C ARG A 238 -15.89 26.69 -8.39
N ASN A 239 -17.00 27.24 -8.85
CA ASN A 239 -17.60 28.48 -8.32
C ASN A 239 -18.49 28.23 -7.08
N ASP A 240 -18.69 27.00 -6.65
CA ASP A 240 -19.47 26.70 -5.44
C ASP A 240 -18.69 27.15 -4.20
N ALA A 241 -19.25 28.11 -3.45
CA ALA A 241 -18.56 28.70 -2.31
C ALA A 241 -18.32 27.73 -1.15
N THR A 242 -19.15 26.69 -1.03
CA THR A 242 -19.13 25.72 0.09
C THR A 242 -18.51 24.38 -0.26
N ARG A 243 -17.87 24.26 -1.44
CA ARG A 243 -17.22 23.03 -1.84
C ARG A 243 -15.96 22.75 -1.04
N MET A 244 -15.56 21.48 -1.01
CA MET A 244 -14.24 21.08 -0.53
C MET A 244 -13.16 21.66 -1.46
N LYS A 245 -12.14 22.27 -0.87
CA LYS A 245 -10.93 22.76 -1.56
C LYS A 245 -9.77 22.75 -0.58
N MET A 246 -8.57 22.75 -1.09
CA MET A 246 -7.40 23.08 -0.29
C MET A 246 -7.25 24.61 -0.23
N ASP A 247 -7.19 25.16 0.99
CA ASP A 247 -7.12 26.62 1.20
C ASP A 247 -5.69 27.17 1.04
N SER A 248 -4.78 26.37 0.48
CA SER A 248 -3.40 26.72 0.24
C SER A 248 -2.85 25.97 -0.98
N ALA A 249 -1.85 26.56 -1.68
CA ALA A 249 -1.10 25.93 -2.74
C ALA A 249 0.21 25.27 -2.24
N GLU A 250 0.32 24.99 -0.95
CA GLU A 250 1.55 24.52 -0.32
C GLU A 250 1.64 22.96 -0.19
N PHE A 251 0.75 22.22 -0.83
CA PHE A 251 0.72 20.74 -0.80
C PHE A 251 1.53 20.10 -1.95
N TYR A 252 2.58 20.79 -2.42
CA TYR A 252 3.46 20.29 -3.47
C TYR A 252 4.71 19.59 -2.93
N LEU A 253 5.41 18.88 -3.80
CA LEU A 253 6.67 18.18 -3.46
C LEU A 253 7.79 19.21 -3.26
N LYS A 254 7.95 19.69 -2.03
CA LYS A 254 8.93 20.72 -1.63
C LYS A 254 10.36 20.17 -1.65
N SER A 255 11.32 21.02 -2.02
CA SER A 255 12.74 20.76 -1.79
C SER A 255 13.07 20.73 -0.29
N PRO A 256 14.21 20.14 0.12
CA PRO A 256 14.66 20.19 1.52
C PRO A 256 14.75 21.62 2.07
N ALA A 257 15.17 22.58 1.25
CA ALA A 257 15.26 23.99 1.63
C ALA A 257 13.87 24.61 1.87
N GLU A 258 12.91 24.35 1.00
CA GLU A 258 11.52 24.82 1.15
C GLU A 258 10.85 24.18 2.38
N MET A 259 11.07 22.87 2.61
CA MET A 259 10.57 22.20 3.82
C MET A 259 11.12 22.83 5.10
N HIS A 260 12.42 23.15 5.12
CA HIS A 260 13.03 23.81 6.26
C HIS A 260 12.52 25.25 6.44
N ALA A 261 12.15 25.94 5.37
CA ALA A 261 11.62 27.30 5.39
C ALA A 261 10.13 27.36 5.72
N ALA A 262 9.36 26.29 5.48
CA ALA A 262 7.91 26.26 5.64
C ALA A 262 7.47 26.55 7.09
N PHE A 263 8.18 25.97 8.07
CA PHE A 263 7.85 26.10 9.49
C PHE A 263 8.29 27.46 10.03
N THR A 264 7.38 28.43 9.96
CA THR A 264 7.62 29.80 10.45
C THR A 264 7.15 29.93 11.91
N GLY A 265 7.85 30.80 12.69
CA GLY A 265 7.45 31.07 14.08
C GLY A 265 7.83 29.99 15.10
N LEU A 266 8.48 28.89 14.69
CA LEU A 266 8.97 27.83 15.55
C LEU A 266 10.48 27.95 15.80
N ASP A 267 10.94 27.34 16.90
CA ASP A 267 12.39 27.21 17.18
C ASP A 267 13.09 26.48 16.02
N ARG A 268 14.12 27.11 15.47
CA ARG A 268 14.85 26.60 14.32
C ARG A 268 15.59 25.29 14.60
N SER A 269 16.01 25.05 15.82
CA SER A 269 16.66 23.80 16.22
C SER A 269 15.67 22.62 16.20
N VAL A 270 14.45 22.84 16.68
CA VAL A 270 13.35 21.87 16.65
C VAL A 270 12.94 21.55 15.21
N VAL A 271 12.76 22.59 14.38
CA VAL A 271 12.44 22.43 12.95
C VAL A 271 13.53 21.64 12.23
N THR A 272 14.81 22.01 12.45
CA THR A 272 15.95 21.32 11.82
C THR A 272 15.99 19.86 12.21
N ALA A 273 15.76 19.53 13.50
CA ALA A 273 15.72 18.17 13.98
C ALA A 273 14.53 17.37 13.40
N ALA A 274 13.35 17.98 13.30
CA ALA A 274 12.15 17.34 12.74
C ALA A 274 12.28 17.07 11.24
N VAL A 275 12.85 18.02 10.47
CA VAL A 275 13.15 17.86 9.04
C VAL A 275 14.20 16.77 8.83
N ALA A 276 15.33 16.81 9.55
CA ALA A 276 16.38 15.80 9.44
C ALA A 276 15.90 14.39 9.85
N ARG A 277 14.93 14.29 10.75
CA ARG A 277 14.35 13.01 11.17
C ARG A 277 13.62 12.29 10.06
N SER A 278 13.03 13.00 9.10
CA SER A 278 12.41 12.35 7.94
C SER A 278 13.42 11.55 7.12
N GLN A 279 14.63 12.07 6.94
CA GLN A 279 15.71 11.34 6.28
C GLN A 279 16.19 10.16 7.14
N ALA A 280 16.34 10.35 8.45
CA ALA A 280 16.74 9.26 9.35
C ALA A 280 15.74 8.10 9.35
N ILE A 281 14.43 8.40 9.28
CA ILE A 281 13.38 7.39 9.12
C ILE A 281 13.52 6.72 7.75
N ALA A 282 13.75 7.48 6.68
CA ALA A 282 13.94 6.95 5.34
C ALA A 282 15.15 6.02 5.24
N ASP A 283 16.25 6.36 5.91
CA ASP A 283 17.48 5.54 5.96
C ASP A 283 17.30 4.22 6.73
N ALA A 284 16.34 4.17 7.66
CA ALA A 284 15.99 2.97 8.41
C ALA A 284 15.04 2.03 7.65
N VAL A 285 14.49 2.46 6.51
CA VAL A 285 13.62 1.65 5.67
C VAL A 285 14.44 0.83 4.67
N SER A 286 14.24 -0.49 4.70
CA SER A 286 14.85 -1.41 3.74
C SER A 286 13.84 -2.47 3.31
N ILE A 287 13.27 -2.29 2.11
CA ILE A 287 12.33 -3.24 1.52
C ILE A 287 12.92 -3.77 0.22
N GLU A 288 13.06 -5.09 0.14
CA GLU A 288 13.43 -5.78 -1.08
C GLU A 288 12.27 -6.65 -1.55
N LEU A 289 11.74 -6.35 -2.73
CA LEU A 289 10.69 -7.12 -3.38
C LEU A 289 11.31 -7.94 -4.52
N ASP A 290 11.15 -9.26 -4.46
CA ASP A 290 11.59 -10.17 -5.51
C ASP A 290 10.56 -10.20 -6.65
N LEU A 291 10.59 -9.16 -7.51
CA LEU A 291 9.68 -9.02 -8.65
C LEU A 291 10.09 -9.90 -9.85
N GLY A 292 11.29 -10.46 -9.84
CA GLY A 292 11.80 -11.33 -10.92
C GLY A 292 11.39 -12.79 -10.78
N LYS A 293 11.02 -13.23 -9.59
CA LYS A 293 10.72 -14.63 -9.32
C LYS A 293 9.28 -14.98 -9.73
N ARG A 294 9.17 -15.97 -10.59
CA ARG A 294 7.88 -16.53 -10.96
C ARG A 294 7.41 -17.50 -9.87
N HIS A 295 6.30 -17.19 -9.23
CA HIS A 295 5.65 -18.07 -8.27
C HIS A 295 4.47 -18.76 -8.94
N PHE A 296 4.63 -20.04 -9.26
CA PHE A 296 3.51 -20.86 -9.71
C PHE A 296 2.78 -21.43 -8.49
N PRO A 297 1.45 -21.38 -8.46
CA PRO A 297 0.70 -22.02 -7.40
C PRO A 297 0.94 -23.54 -7.44
N GLY A 298 1.00 -24.17 -6.26
CA GLY A 298 0.99 -25.61 -6.15
C GLY A 298 -0.38 -26.17 -6.54
N PHE A 299 -0.41 -27.41 -7.02
CA PHE A 299 -1.63 -28.17 -7.23
C PHE A 299 -1.68 -29.29 -6.18
N ASP A 300 -2.74 -29.33 -5.38
CA ASP A 300 -2.92 -30.40 -4.39
C ASP A 300 -3.32 -31.68 -5.09
N VAL A 301 -2.38 -32.61 -5.18
CA VAL A 301 -2.58 -33.87 -5.87
C VAL A 301 -3.25 -34.87 -4.92
N PRO A 302 -4.41 -35.46 -5.30
CA PRO A 302 -5.03 -36.49 -4.52
C PRO A 302 -4.13 -37.74 -4.35
N GLY A 303 -4.20 -38.36 -3.17
CA GLY A 303 -3.50 -39.64 -2.93
C GLY A 303 -1.99 -39.56 -2.73
N GLY A 304 -1.43 -38.33 -2.53
CA GLY A 304 0.00 -38.16 -2.19
C GLY A 304 0.99 -38.39 -3.35
N LEU A 305 0.51 -38.39 -4.57
CA LEU A 305 1.36 -38.44 -5.77
C LEU A 305 2.08 -37.10 -5.99
N THR A 306 3.18 -37.11 -6.70
CA THR A 306 3.78 -35.86 -7.18
C THR A 306 2.97 -35.29 -8.35
N PRO A 307 3.00 -33.94 -8.57
CA PRO A 307 2.32 -33.35 -9.74
C PRO A 307 2.70 -33.97 -11.06
N SER A 308 3.98 -34.33 -11.26
CA SER A 308 4.45 -34.98 -12.47
C SER A 308 3.85 -36.40 -12.65
N ALA A 309 3.74 -37.16 -11.55
CA ALA A 309 3.15 -38.50 -11.59
C ALA A 309 1.64 -38.43 -11.90
N GLU A 310 0.94 -37.47 -11.30
CA GLU A 310 -0.49 -37.31 -11.57
C GLU A 310 -0.74 -36.82 -13.00
N LEU A 311 0.04 -35.85 -13.48
CA LEU A 311 -0.07 -35.39 -14.87
C LEU A 311 0.16 -36.56 -15.86
N ARG A 312 1.16 -37.40 -15.61
CA ARG A 312 1.40 -38.59 -16.41
C ARG A 312 0.21 -39.57 -16.40
N ARG A 313 -0.36 -39.82 -15.22
CA ARG A 313 -1.52 -40.69 -15.05
C ARG A 313 -2.73 -40.17 -15.87
N LEU A 314 -3.04 -38.90 -15.75
CA LEU A 314 -4.13 -38.26 -16.50
C LEU A 314 -3.89 -38.25 -18.02
N CYS A 315 -2.65 -38.02 -18.44
CA CYS A 315 -2.31 -38.08 -19.85
C CYS A 315 -2.48 -39.51 -20.43
N LEU A 316 -2.09 -40.56 -19.69
CA LEU A 316 -2.30 -41.95 -20.11
C LEU A 316 -3.78 -42.28 -20.22
N GLU A 317 -4.60 -41.88 -19.25
CA GLU A 317 -6.05 -42.06 -19.31
C GLU A 317 -6.63 -41.37 -20.56
N GLY A 318 -6.29 -40.09 -20.77
CA GLY A 318 -6.75 -39.33 -21.95
C GLY A 318 -6.27 -39.92 -23.28
N LEU A 319 -5.07 -40.53 -23.34
CA LEU A 319 -4.63 -41.23 -24.51
C LEU A 319 -5.47 -42.47 -24.82
N HIS A 320 -5.76 -43.29 -23.81
CA HIS A 320 -6.65 -44.44 -23.99
C HIS A 320 -8.03 -44.02 -24.52
N GLU A 321 -8.63 -42.98 -23.97
CA GLU A 321 -9.90 -42.47 -24.47
C GLU A 321 -9.84 -41.98 -25.91
N ARG A 322 -8.81 -41.18 -26.26
CA ARG A 322 -8.66 -40.57 -27.59
C ARG A 322 -8.35 -41.64 -28.67
N TYR A 323 -7.46 -42.56 -28.38
CA TYR A 323 -7.09 -43.60 -29.35
C TYR A 323 -8.20 -44.66 -29.50
N ALA A 324 -8.99 -44.95 -28.47
CA ALA A 324 -10.19 -45.76 -28.59
C ALA A 324 -11.21 -45.17 -29.57
N SER A 325 -11.37 -43.84 -29.56
CA SER A 325 -12.28 -43.13 -30.45
C SER A 325 -11.76 -43.03 -31.91
N VAL A 326 -10.44 -42.91 -32.06
CA VAL A 326 -9.78 -42.87 -33.39
C VAL A 326 -9.81 -44.28 -34.03
N ALA A 327 -9.59 -45.33 -33.28
CA ALA A 327 -9.71 -46.72 -33.77
C ALA A 327 -11.13 -46.99 -34.35
N LYS A 328 -12.19 -46.40 -33.79
CA LYS A 328 -13.55 -46.46 -34.36
C LYS A 328 -13.72 -45.74 -35.70
N ARG A 329 -12.95 -44.66 -35.98
CA ARG A 329 -13.02 -43.92 -37.25
C ARG A 329 -12.14 -44.49 -38.37
N TRP A 330 -11.15 -45.29 -38.05
CA TRP A 330 -10.20 -45.85 -39.02
C TRP A 330 -10.52 -47.31 -39.35
N ALA A 331 -11.81 -47.69 -39.21
CA ALA A 331 -12.29 -49.05 -39.45
C ALA A 331 -12.20 -49.51 -40.92
N ASP A 332 -11.67 -48.69 -41.82
CA ASP A 332 -11.49 -49.06 -43.23
C ASP A 332 -10.00 -49.27 -43.58
N GLY A 333 -9.35 -50.29 -43.00
CA GLY A 333 -8.13 -50.82 -43.57
C GLY A 333 -6.91 -51.01 -42.69
N VAL A 334 -6.93 -50.67 -41.42
CA VAL A 334 -5.90 -51.04 -40.46
C VAL A 334 -6.57 -51.78 -39.30
N PRO A 335 -6.14 -53.00 -38.94
CA PRO A 335 -6.76 -53.71 -37.83
C PRO A 335 -6.65 -52.86 -36.57
N PRO A 336 -7.77 -52.58 -35.85
CA PRO A 336 -7.68 -51.94 -34.57
C PRO A 336 -6.85 -52.82 -33.66
N ALA A 337 -5.82 -52.25 -33.08
CA ALA A 337 -5.29 -52.83 -31.86
C ALA A 337 -6.53 -52.98 -30.95
N SER A 338 -6.88 -54.20 -30.63
CA SER A 338 -8.02 -54.70 -29.87
C SER A 338 -8.65 -53.67 -28.95
N GLY A 339 -9.99 -53.54 -28.98
CA GLY A 339 -10.80 -52.54 -28.34
C GLY A 339 -10.34 -52.10 -26.98
N GLY A 340 -10.29 -50.81 -26.77
CA GLY A 340 -10.25 -50.03 -25.52
C GLY A 340 -9.26 -50.35 -24.41
N SER A 341 -8.61 -51.46 -24.41
CA SER A 341 -7.68 -51.96 -23.39
C SER A 341 -6.37 -52.51 -23.95
N GLY A 342 -6.10 -52.31 -25.25
CA GLY A 342 -4.83 -52.75 -25.88
C GLY A 342 -3.66 -51.80 -25.52
N PRO A 343 -2.41 -52.30 -25.58
CA PRO A 343 -1.23 -51.48 -25.33
C PRO A 343 -1.17 -50.32 -26.35
N LEU A 344 -0.93 -49.10 -25.81
CA LEU A 344 -0.62 -47.94 -26.67
C LEU A 344 0.60 -48.20 -27.52
N ARG A 345 0.63 -47.68 -28.74
CA ARG A 345 1.78 -47.80 -29.63
C ARG A 345 3.03 -47.19 -29.01
N ALA A 346 4.19 -47.83 -29.24
CA ALA A 346 5.45 -47.39 -28.65
C ALA A 346 5.83 -45.95 -29.02
N ASP A 347 5.58 -45.52 -30.24
CA ASP A 347 5.84 -44.15 -30.71
C ASP A 347 4.97 -43.11 -30.04
N VAL A 348 3.73 -43.43 -29.63
CA VAL A 348 2.83 -42.56 -28.87
C VAL A 348 3.32 -42.40 -27.43
N ILE A 349 3.76 -43.48 -26.81
CA ILE A 349 4.33 -43.43 -25.45
C ILE A 349 5.65 -42.66 -25.46
N GLU A 350 6.54 -42.92 -26.42
CA GLU A 350 7.79 -42.17 -26.55
C GLU A 350 7.55 -40.67 -26.72
N ARG A 351 6.56 -40.29 -27.53
CA ARG A 351 6.16 -38.89 -27.67
C ARG A 351 5.64 -38.28 -26.35
N LEU A 352 4.77 -39.02 -25.64
CA LEU A 352 4.27 -38.59 -24.34
C LEU A 352 5.41 -38.37 -23.34
N ASP A 353 6.34 -39.34 -23.25
CA ASP A 353 7.47 -39.28 -22.33
C ASP A 353 8.37 -38.08 -22.62
N ARG A 354 8.59 -37.79 -23.91
CA ARG A 354 9.35 -36.62 -24.34
C ARG A 354 8.65 -35.30 -23.90
N GLU A 355 7.35 -35.14 -24.13
CA GLU A 355 6.60 -33.94 -23.79
C GLU A 355 6.53 -33.75 -22.27
N LEU A 356 6.23 -34.81 -21.52
CA LEU A 356 6.23 -34.78 -20.07
C LEU A 356 7.61 -34.46 -19.48
N GLY A 357 8.68 -35.01 -20.09
CA GLY A 357 10.04 -34.72 -19.69
C GLY A 357 10.40 -33.24 -19.82
N VAL A 358 9.95 -32.58 -20.89
CA VAL A 358 10.12 -31.12 -21.06
C VAL A 358 9.34 -30.36 -19.98
N ILE A 359 8.07 -30.71 -19.73
CA ILE A 359 7.21 -30.06 -18.71
C ILE A 359 7.83 -30.23 -17.33
N ASP A 360 8.35 -31.42 -17.01
CA ASP A 360 8.94 -31.70 -15.70
C ASP A 360 10.27 -30.97 -15.51
N THR A 361 11.14 -30.96 -16.53
CA THR A 361 12.41 -30.22 -16.51
C THR A 361 12.20 -28.71 -16.25
N LEU A 362 11.12 -28.16 -16.78
CA LEU A 362 10.76 -26.75 -16.62
C LEU A 362 9.94 -26.46 -15.34
N GLY A 363 9.56 -27.51 -14.58
CA GLY A 363 8.78 -27.37 -13.33
C GLY A 363 7.31 -26.97 -13.53
N PHE A 364 6.71 -27.23 -14.70
CA PHE A 364 5.36 -26.79 -15.04
C PHE A 364 4.25 -27.84 -14.80
N ALA A 365 4.54 -28.99 -14.20
CA ALA A 365 3.53 -30.05 -14.00
C ALA A 365 2.27 -29.52 -13.25
N SER A 366 2.45 -28.78 -12.15
CA SER A 366 1.33 -28.16 -11.41
C SER A 366 0.52 -27.18 -12.27
N TYR A 367 1.17 -26.40 -13.13
CA TYR A 367 0.48 -25.47 -14.03
C TYR A 367 -0.45 -26.20 -14.99
N PHE A 368 0.02 -27.30 -15.59
CA PHE A 368 -0.80 -28.14 -16.49
C PHE A 368 -1.99 -28.76 -15.76
N LEU A 369 -1.80 -29.20 -14.52
CA LEU A 369 -2.88 -29.75 -13.70
C LEU A 369 -3.94 -28.69 -13.35
N ILE A 370 -3.53 -27.47 -13.03
CA ILE A 370 -4.44 -26.33 -12.78
C ILE A 370 -5.28 -26.02 -14.02
N VAL A 371 -4.63 -25.93 -15.19
CA VAL A 371 -5.34 -25.65 -16.46
C VAL A 371 -6.29 -26.80 -16.80
N TRP A 372 -5.85 -28.05 -16.62
CA TRP A 372 -6.71 -29.22 -16.81
C TRP A 372 -7.93 -29.18 -15.90
N ASP A 373 -7.79 -28.84 -14.62
CA ASP A 373 -8.88 -28.75 -13.65
C ASP A 373 -9.88 -27.67 -14.03
N PHE A 374 -9.42 -26.50 -14.46
CA PHE A 374 -10.30 -25.44 -14.98
C PHE A 374 -11.12 -25.91 -16.19
N VAL A 375 -10.47 -26.57 -17.16
CA VAL A 375 -11.15 -27.09 -18.35
C VAL A 375 -12.15 -28.18 -17.96
N ARG A 376 -11.79 -29.08 -17.03
CA ARG A 376 -12.66 -30.13 -16.53
C ARG A 376 -13.90 -29.55 -15.82
N HIS A 377 -13.73 -28.50 -15.02
CA HIS A 377 -14.81 -27.85 -14.30
C HIS A 377 -15.78 -27.11 -15.25
N ALA A 378 -15.26 -26.57 -16.36
CA ALA A 378 -16.05 -25.82 -17.34
C ALA A 378 -16.84 -26.71 -18.31
N ARG A 379 -16.53 -28.04 -18.41
CA ARG A 379 -17.22 -29.02 -19.25
C ARG A 379 -18.34 -29.73 -18.50
#